data_c4f2f651a2de8bca08187fe7f8fcc044
#
_entry.id   c4f2f651a2de8bca08187fe7f8fcc044
#
_cell.length_a   1.000
_cell.length_b   1.000
_cell.length_c   1.000
_cell.angle_alpha   90.00
_cell.angle_beta   90.00
_cell.angle_gamma   90.00
#
_symmetry.space_group_name_H-M   'P 1'
#
loop_
_entity.id
_entity.type
_entity.pdbx_description
1 polymer ?
#
loop_
_entity_poly.entity_id
_entity_poly.type
_entity_poly.pdbx_seq_one_letter_code
_entity_poly.pdbx_strand_id
1 'polypeptide(L)'
;MSKINTMKKNIVSSFDVDHRTLDAGLYLRSVYTINDEYQVRSWDLRFRAPMAHAPLGSGEVHTIEHLMAYYLRLDEKIGSAIVSFCPMGCKTGFYLSTMQSVEAEDIRQALAKVYKEVFPLKSASDVVGLNEIQCGNPGLYAIDSTNAAMAEYMRTDRKSTRLNS
;
A
#
# COMPACT_ATOMS: atom_id res chain seq x y z
N MET A 1 10.22 44.33 -5.20
CA MET A 1 10.36 43.59 -3.91
C MET A 1 9.75 42.21 -4.12
N SER A 2 10.60 41.21 -4.35
CA SER A 2 10.20 39.82 -4.54
C SER A 2 9.78 39.24 -3.18
N LYS A 3 8.51 38.84 -3.05
CA LYS A 3 8.05 38.04 -1.91
C LYS A 3 8.65 36.64 -2.07
N ILE A 4 9.71 36.37 -1.33
CA ILE A 4 10.22 35.00 -1.14
C ILE A 4 9.10 34.24 -0.41
N ASN A 5 8.38 33.43 -1.20
CA ASN A 5 7.36 32.52 -0.67
C ASN A 5 8.10 31.36 -0.01
N THR A 6 8.44 31.51 1.28
CA THR A 6 8.90 30.40 2.10
C THR A 6 7.73 29.41 2.19
N MET A 7 7.79 28.36 1.37
CA MET A 7 6.83 27.27 1.50
C MET A 7 6.87 26.75 2.92
N LYS A 8 5.83 27.04 3.71
CA LYS A 8 5.63 26.40 4.99
C LYS A 8 5.52 24.90 4.72
N LYS A 9 6.36 24.12 5.39
CA LYS A 9 6.26 22.65 5.36
C LYS A 9 4.79 22.27 5.68
N ASN A 10 4.18 21.47 4.83
CA ASN A 10 2.79 21.05 5.02
C ASN A 10 2.65 20.23 6.32
N ILE A 11 1.56 20.46 7.04
CA ILE A 11 1.22 19.65 8.23
C ILE A 11 0.98 18.20 7.82
N VAL A 12 0.48 17.98 6.58
CA VAL A 12 0.25 16.65 6.00
C VAL A 12 1.42 16.31 5.09
N SER A 13 2.27 15.38 5.51
CA SER A 13 3.51 15.01 4.80
C SER A 13 3.29 14.53 3.36
N SER A 14 2.13 13.93 3.06
CA SER A 14 1.80 13.52 1.69
C SER A 14 1.57 14.68 0.73
N PHE A 15 1.34 15.90 1.22
CA PHE A 15 1.19 17.11 0.39
C PHE A 15 2.55 17.71 -0.02
N ASP A 16 3.65 17.29 0.60
CA ASP A 16 5.00 17.71 0.23
C ASP A 16 5.58 16.88 -0.93
N VAL A 17 4.88 15.83 -1.37
CA VAL A 17 5.32 14.96 -2.45
C VAL A 17 4.83 15.49 -3.79
N ASP A 18 5.76 15.66 -4.74
CA ASP A 18 5.39 16.01 -6.12
C ASP A 18 4.82 14.78 -6.85
N HIS A 19 3.49 14.72 -6.93
CA HIS A 19 2.77 13.61 -7.56
C HIS A 19 2.97 13.53 -9.09
N ARG A 20 3.55 14.56 -9.72
CA ARG A 20 3.87 14.54 -11.16
C ARG A 20 5.07 13.67 -11.47
N THR A 21 5.95 13.47 -10.49
CA THR A 21 7.21 12.71 -10.62
C THR A 21 7.24 11.46 -9.75
N LEU A 22 6.14 11.15 -9.04
CA LEU A 22 6.06 10.00 -8.16
C LEU A 22 5.77 8.72 -8.95
N ASP A 23 6.70 7.80 -8.92
CA ASP A 23 6.56 6.47 -9.53
C ASP A 23 5.81 5.48 -8.62
N ALA A 24 5.43 4.34 -9.21
CA ALA A 24 4.97 3.19 -8.44
C ALA A 24 6.13 2.57 -7.65
N GLY A 25 5.86 2.06 -6.44
CA GLY A 25 6.88 1.48 -5.57
C GLY A 25 6.49 1.50 -4.09
N LEU A 26 7.46 1.16 -3.24
CA LEU A 26 7.33 1.18 -1.78
C LEU A 26 8.19 2.29 -1.19
N TYR A 27 7.58 3.19 -0.43
CA TYR A 27 8.25 4.34 0.17
C TYR A 27 7.96 4.47 1.67
N LEU A 28 8.97 4.73 2.48
CA LEU A 28 8.77 5.19 3.85
C LEU A 28 8.30 6.65 3.81
N ARG A 29 7.04 6.88 4.15
CA ARG A 29 6.42 8.21 4.05
C ARG A 29 6.63 9.06 5.31
N SER A 30 6.45 8.46 6.47
CA SER A 30 6.52 9.17 7.75
C SER A 30 6.94 8.22 8.86
N VAL A 31 7.61 8.78 9.86
CA VAL A 31 7.89 8.13 11.14
C VAL A 31 7.27 8.98 12.24
N TYR A 32 6.39 8.39 13.01
CA TYR A 32 5.72 9.02 14.15
C TYR A 32 6.30 8.47 15.45
N THR A 33 7.00 9.31 16.19
CA THR A 33 7.53 8.96 17.51
C THR A 33 6.43 9.15 18.55
N ILE A 34 6.06 8.09 19.24
CA ILE A 34 5.06 8.10 20.31
C ILE A 34 5.76 8.49 21.63
N ASN A 35 6.92 7.87 21.89
CA ASN A 35 7.81 8.15 23.01
C ASN A 35 9.21 7.64 22.67
N ASP A 36 10.14 7.63 23.62
CA ASP A 36 11.53 7.17 23.43
C ASP A 36 11.64 5.69 23.03
N GLU A 37 10.60 4.90 23.25
CA GLU A 37 10.59 3.45 23.02
C GLU A 37 9.81 3.05 21.77
N TYR A 38 8.75 3.80 21.40
CA TYR A 38 7.81 3.38 20.35
C TYR A 38 7.68 4.39 19.23
N GLN A 39 7.76 3.87 18.00
CA GLN A 39 7.50 4.60 16.77
C GLN A 39 6.52 3.83 15.89
N VAL A 40 5.73 4.56 15.12
CA VAL A 40 4.92 4.03 14.02
C VAL A 40 5.48 4.54 12.70
N ARG A 41 5.70 3.65 11.77
CA ARG A 41 6.11 3.94 10.39
C ARG A 41 4.92 3.90 9.47
N SER A 42 4.76 4.90 8.62
CA SER A 42 3.76 4.92 7.56
C SER A 42 4.44 4.69 6.23
N TRP A 43 4.05 3.62 5.55
CA TRP A 43 4.55 3.22 4.25
C TRP A 43 3.52 3.53 3.17
N ASP A 44 4.00 4.01 2.03
CA ASP A 44 3.23 4.24 0.82
C ASP A 44 3.51 3.09 -0.16
N LEU A 45 2.52 2.22 -0.34
CA LEU A 45 2.52 1.20 -1.37
C LEU A 45 1.85 1.81 -2.61
N ARG A 46 2.67 2.47 -3.45
CA ARG A 46 2.19 3.18 -4.64
C ARG A 46 2.03 2.23 -5.82
N PHE A 47 0.79 1.85 -6.11
CA PHE A 47 0.46 0.92 -7.19
C PHE A 47 0.49 1.57 -8.57
N ARG A 48 0.13 2.84 -8.65
CA ARG A 48 0.04 3.62 -9.89
C ARG A 48 0.85 4.91 -9.77
N ALA A 49 1.66 5.20 -10.78
CA ALA A 49 2.23 6.54 -10.94
C ALA A 49 1.08 7.54 -11.18
N PRO A 50 0.85 8.53 -10.29
CA PRO A 50 -0.43 9.26 -10.26
C PRO A 50 -0.81 9.97 -11.55
N MET A 51 0.17 10.52 -12.26
CA MET A 51 -0.10 11.30 -13.49
C MET A 51 0.10 10.49 -14.77
N ALA A 52 0.76 9.33 -14.68
CA ALA A 52 1.09 8.48 -15.83
C ALA A 52 0.06 7.36 -16.07
N HIS A 53 -0.68 6.95 -15.05
CA HIS A 53 -1.61 5.82 -15.11
C HIS A 53 -2.95 6.16 -14.50
N ALA A 54 -4.01 5.55 -15.02
CA ALA A 54 -5.34 5.63 -14.42
C ALA A 54 -5.33 5.06 -12.99
N PRO A 55 -6.09 5.65 -12.05
CA PRO A 55 -6.27 5.09 -10.72
C PRO A 55 -6.84 3.67 -10.76
N LEU A 56 -6.67 2.94 -9.67
CA LEU A 56 -7.34 1.65 -9.47
C LEU A 56 -8.86 1.85 -9.42
N GLY A 57 -9.62 0.89 -9.92
CA GLY A 57 -11.07 0.85 -9.74
C GLY A 57 -11.46 0.62 -8.27
N SER A 58 -12.68 1.02 -7.89
CA SER A 58 -13.14 0.85 -6.51
C SER A 58 -13.19 -0.62 -6.08
N GLY A 59 -13.58 -1.53 -6.99
CA GLY A 59 -13.58 -2.97 -6.74
C GLY A 59 -12.16 -3.52 -6.56
N GLU A 60 -11.18 -3.05 -7.35
CA GLU A 60 -9.77 -3.43 -7.20
C GLU A 60 -9.23 -2.99 -5.85
N VAL A 61 -9.47 -1.74 -5.47
CA VAL A 61 -9.03 -1.18 -4.18
C VAL A 61 -9.58 -2.00 -3.02
N HIS A 62 -10.87 -2.28 -3.02
CA HIS A 62 -11.54 -3.01 -1.95
C HIS A 62 -11.07 -4.48 -1.89
N THR A 63 -10.90 -5.13 -3.04
CA THR A 63 -10.38 -6.50 -3.11
C THR A 63 -8.96 -6.59 -2.56
N ILE A 64 -8.05 -5.68 -2.98
CA ILE A 64 -6.67 -5.64 -2.49
C ILE A 64 -6.62 -5.34 -0.99
N GLU A 65 -7.47 -4.42 -0.52
CA GLU A 65 -7.54 -4.08 0.91
C GLU A 65 -7.86 -5.32 1.75
N HIS A 66 -8.91 -6.07 1.41
CA HIS A 66 -9.30 -7.29 2.11
C HIS A 66 -8.16 -8.31 2.17
N LEU A 67 -7.55 -8.57 1.03
CA LEU A 67 -6.46 -9.55 0.93
C LEU A 67 -5.22 -9.13 1.71
N MET A 68 -4.75 -7.91 1.52
CA MET A 68 -3.55 -7.43 2.18
C MET A 68 -3.75 -7.22 3.68
N ALA A 69 -4.91 -6.71 4.10
CA ALA A 69 -5.23 -6.56 5.51
C ALA A 69 -5.22 -7.90 6.26
N TYR A 70 -5.62 -8.98 5.60
CA TYR A 70 -5.63 -10.32 6.18
C TYR A 70 -4.26 -11.02 6.05
N TYR A 71 -3.78 -11.22 4.82
CA TYR A 71 -2.63 -12.08 4.56
C TYR A 71 -1.31 -11.50 5.06
N LEU A 72 -1.13 -10.17 5.05
CA LEU A 72 0.08 -9.57 5.64
C LEU A 72 0.14 -9.79 7.16
N ARG A 73 -1.01 -9.88 7.84
CA ARG A 73 -1.04 -10.18 9.29
C ARG A 73 -0.74 -11.64 9.62
N LEU A 74 -0.78 -12.53 8.64
CA LEU A 74 -0.35 -13.93 8.82
C LEU A 74 1.17 -14.12 8.63
N ASP A 75 1.88 -13.10 8.16
CA ASP A 75 3.33 -13.19 8.01
C ASP A 75 4.02 -13.25 9.39
N GLU A 76 4.91 -14.23 9.57
CA GLU A 76 5.56 -14.50 10.86
C GLU A 76 6.47 -13.37 11.32
N LYS A 77 7.03 -12.60 10.38
CA LYS A 77 7.99 -11.53 10.68
C LYS A 77 7.33 -10.20 10.94
N ILE A 78 6.36 -9.80 10.12
CA ILE A 78 5.77 -8.47 10.20
C ILE A 78 4.33 -8.45 10.74
N GLY A 79 3.63 -9.58 10.74
CA GLY A 79 2.19 -9.64 10.99
C GLY A 79 1.76 -8.99 12.31
N SER A 80 2.47 -9.29 13.41
CA SER A 80 2.18 -8.70 14.73
C SER A 80 2.54 -7.22 14.86
N ALA A 81 3.35 -6.69 13.94
CA ALA A 81 3.76 -5.29 13.93
C ALA A 81 2.88 -4.41 13.02
N ILE A 82 1.90 -4.98 12.31
CA ILE A 82 1.00 -4.23 11.43
C ILE A 82 -0.09 -3.55 12.25
N VAL A 83 -0.13 -2.24 12.17
CA VAL A 83 -1.15 -1.39 12.80
C VAL A 83 -2.38 -1.28 11.89
N SER A 84 -2.18 -0.89 10.63
CA SER A 84 -3.27 -0.75 9.66
C SER A 84 -2.81 -0.94 8.22
N PHE A 85 -3.75 -1.35 7.37
CA PHE A 85 -3.62 -1.31 5.91
C PHE A 85 -4.87 -0.65 5.35
N CYS A 86 -4.72 0.48 4.65
CA CYS A 86 -5.84 1.30 4.20
C CYS A 86 -5.61 1.84 2.80
N PRO A 87 -6.65 1.95 1.96
CA PRO A 87 -6.52 2.55 0.64
C PRO A 87 -6.31 4.06 0.72
N MET A 88 -5.62 4.60 -0.27
CA MET A 88 -5.56 6.04 -0.49
C MET A 88 -6.84 6.53 -1.17
N GLY A 89 -7.36 7.69 -0.75
CA GLY A 89 -8.56 8.28 -1.36
C GLY A 89 -8.41 8.58 -2.85
N CYS A 90 -7.19 8.80 -3.35
CA CYS A 90 -6.89 8.98 -4.77
C CYS A 90 -6.85 7.66 -5.57
N LYS A 91 -6.98 6.51 -4.92
CA LYS A 91 -6.94 5.16 -5.50
C LYS A 91 -5.67 4.84 -6.30
N THR A 92 -4.56 5.45 -5.98
CA THR A 92 -3.28 5.17 -6.64
C THR A 92 -2.36 4.26 -5.81
N GLY A 93 -2.80 3.86 -4.62
CA GLY A 93 -2.07 2.98 -3.73
C GLY A 93 -2.71 2.82 -2.36
N PHE A 94 -1.89 2.32 -1.42
CA PHE A 94 -2.32 2.01 -0.06
C PHE A 94 -1.32 2.55 0.96
N TYR A 95 -1.80 2.85 2.15
CA TYR A 95 -0.97 3.08 3.32
C TYR A 95 -0.89 1.80 4.16
N LEU A 96 0.32 1.40 4.50
CA LEU A 96 0.60 0.40 5.52
C LEU A 96 1.25 1.10 6.71
N SER A 97 0.63 0.98 7.88
CA SER A 97 1.22 1.48 9.13
C SER A 97 1.77 0.30 9.93
N THR A 98 3.02 0.43 10.39
CA THR A 98 3.71 -0.63 11.14
C THR A 98 4.44 -0.05 12.34
N MET A 99 4.76 -0.92 13.30
CA MET A 99 5.73 -0.60 14.34
C MET A 99 7.14 -0.43 13.72
N GLN A 100 8.05 0.20 14.46
CA GLN A 100 9.42 0.53 14.01
C GLN A 100 10.31 -0.67 13.67
N SER A 101 9.94 -1.87 14.11
CA SER A 101 10.70 -3.11 13.84
C SER A 101 10.64 -3.58 12.38
N VAL A 102 9.71 -3.02 11.58
CA VAL A 102 9.50 -3.45 10.19
C VAL A 102 10.33 -2.59 9.25
N GLU A 103 11.09 -3.21 8.39
CA GLU A 103 11.88 -2.57 7.34
C GLU A 103 11.24 -2.78 5.95
N ALA A 104 11.64 -1.97 4.98
CA ALA A 104 11.08 -2.03 3.61
C ALA A 104 11.24 -3.42 2.97
N GLU A 105 12.38 -4.08 3.21
CA GLU A 105 12.64 -5.40 2.65
C GLU A 105 11.72 -6.47 3.26
N ASP A 106 11.37 -6.34 4.54
CA ASP A 106 10.42 -7.25 5.21
C ASP A 106 9.03 -7.16 4.56
N ILE A 107 8.60 -5.94 4.25
CA ILE A 107 7.33 -5.70 3.54
C ILE A 107 7.37 -6.31 2.14
N ARG A 108 8.48 -6.14 1.40
CA ARG A 108 8.62 -6.73 0.05
C ARG A 108 8.56 -8.25 0.07
N GLN A 109 9.21 -8.88 1.03
CA GLN A 109 9.21 -10.33 1.20
C GLN A 109 7.81 -10.84 1.54
N ALA A 110 7.11 -10.18 2.47
CA ALA A 110 5.73 -10.52 2.82
C ALA A 110 4.77 -10.36 1.62
N LEU A 111 4.87 -9.26 0.86
CA LEU A 111 4.08 -9.04 -0.35
C LEU A 111 4.36 -10.10 -1.42
N ALA A 112 5.62 -10.48 -1.62
CA ALA A 112 6.01 -11.51 -2.58
C ALA A 112 5.45 -12.88 -2.18
N LYS A 113 5.45 -13.21 -0.88
CA LYS A 113 4.85 -14.43 -0.34
C LYS A 113 3.33 -14.45 -0.59
N VAL A 114 2.63 -13.38 -0.20
CA VAL A 114 1.18 -13.25 -0.45
C VAL A 114 0.86 -13.37 -1.93
N TYR A 115 1.61 -12.68 -2.80
CA TYR A 115 1.40 -12.77 -4.23
C TYR A 115 1.55 -14.19 -4.77
N LYS A 116 2.56 -14.92 -4.32
CA LYS A 116 2.82 -16.30 -4.73
C LYS A 116 1.74 -17.29 -4.26
N GLU A 117 1.23 -17.09 -3.04
CA GLU A 117 0.31 -18.04 -2.39
C GLU A 117 -1.16 -17.78 -2.72
N VAL A 118 -1.54 -16.52 -2.98
CA VAL A 118 -2.92 -16.09 -3.10
C VAL A 118 -3.33 -15.81 -4.55
N PHE A 119 -2.40 -15.34 -5.38
CA PHE A 119 -2.71 -14.94 -6.76
C PHE A 119 -2.28 -15.98 -7.79
N PRO A 120 -3.01 -16.10 -8.92
CA PRO A 120 -4.17 -15.30 -9.29
C PRO A 120 -5.46 -15.77 -8.60
N LEU A 121 -6.31 -14.80 -8.26
CA LEU A 121 -7.68 -15.05 -7.80
C LEU A 121 -8.52 -15.63 -8.93
N LYS A 122 -9.44 -16.55 -8.60
CA LYS A 122 -10.34 -17.18 -9.56
C LYS A 122 -11.77 -16.65 -9.45
N SER A 123 -12.18 -16.26 -8.26
CA SER A 123 -13.55 -15.82 -7.97
C SER A 123 -13.63 -14.98 -6.70
N ALA A 124 -14.80 -14.41 -6.41
CA ALA A 124 -15.06 -13.66 -5.19
C ALA A 124 -14.86 -14.49 -3.91
N SER A 125 -15.02 -15.82 -3.98
CA SER A 125 -14.79 -16.70 -2.83
C SER A 125 -13.33 -16.79 -2.38
N ASP A 126 -12.39 -16.37 -3.22
CA ASP A 126 -10.98 -16.30 -2.87
C ASP A 126 -10.64 -15.03 -2.06
N VAL A 127 -11.60 -14.09 -1.96
CA VAL A 127 -11.43 -12.84 -1.23
C VAL A 127 -11.94 -13.02 0.20
N VAL A 128 -11.01 -13.14 1.14
CA VAL A 128 -11.31 -13.36 2.56
C VAL A 128 -12.13 -12.21 3.13
N GLY A 129 -13.13 -12.53 3.95
CA GLY A 129 -13.99 -11.54 4.59
C GLY A 129 -15.02 -10.87 3.67
N LEU A 130 -15.11 -11.24 2.40
CA LEU A 130 -16.06 -10.65 1.43
C LEU A 130 -17.47 -11.28 1.60
N ASN A 131 -18.12 -10.99 2.72
CA ASN A 131 -19.45 -11.46 3.06
C ASN A 131 -20.20 -10.42 3.91
N GLU A 132 -21.52 -10.57 4.04
CA GLU A 132 -22.39 -9.60 4.70
C GLU A 132 -22.12 -9.41 6.21
N ILE A 133 -21.45 -10.36 6.85
CA ILE A 133 -21.13 -10.28 8.28
C ILE A 133 -19.86 -9.45 8.50
N GLN A 134 -18.85 -9.60 7.62
CA GLN A 134 -17.52 -9.06 7.81
C GLN A 134 -17.23 -7.82 6.96
N CYS A 135 -18.06 -7.56 5.93
CA CYS A 135 -17.87 -6.49 4.96
C CYS A 135 -19.14 -5.64 4.80
N GLY A 136 -18.97 -4.33 4.87
CA GLY A 136 -20.08 -3.39 4.65
C GLY A 136 -20.55 -3.27 3.20
N ASN A 137 -19.79 -3.79 2.22
CA ASN A 137 -20.15 -3.76 0.80
C ASN A 137 -19.59 -5.00 0.06
N PRO A 138 -20.09 -6.21 0.35
CA PRO A 138 -19.54 -7.44 -0.20
C PRO A 138 -19.74 -7.61 -1.73
N GLY A 139 -20.61 -6.81 -2.34
CA GLY A 139 -20.78 -6.77 -3.79
C GLY A 139 -19.74 -5.92 -4.55
N LEU A 140 -18.90 -5.18 -3.83
CA LEU A 140 -17.86 -4.33 -4.44
C LEU A 140 -16.54 -5.10 -4.51
N TYR A 141 -16.29 -5.78 -5.62
CA TYR A 141 -15.04 -6.48 -5.87
C TYR A 141 -14.68 -6.48 -7.37
N ALA A 142 -13.43 -6.84 -7.67
CA ALA A 142 -12.95 -7.01 -9.04
C ALA A 142 -11.84 -8.07 -9.04
N ILE A 143 -11.99 -9.13 -9.81
CA ILE A 143 -11.05 -10.27 -9.80
C ILE A 143 -9.95 -10.08 -10.85
N ASP A 144 -10.31 -10.04 -12.14
CA ASP A 144 -9.32 -10.01 -13.23
C ASP A 144 -8.45 -8.75 -13.19
N SER A 145 -9.05 -7.59 -12.97
CA SER A 145 -8.30 -6.34 -12.89
C SER A 145 -7.45 -6.24 -11.61
N THR A 146 -7.87 -6.86 -10.49
CA THR A 146 -7.03 -6.99 -9.30
C THR A 146 -5.81 -7.88 -9.57
N ASN A 147 -6.00 -9.02 -10.25
CA ASN A 147 -4.89 -9.88 -10.66
C ASN A 147 -3.87 -9.11 -11.52
N ALA A 148 -4.35 -8.33 -12.49
CA ALA A 148 -3.51 -7.51 -13.35
C ALA A 148 -2.77 -6.42 -12.56
N ALA A 149 -3.46 -5.71 -11.68
CA ALA A 149 -2.88 -4.65 -10.85
C ALA A 149 -1.78 -5.18 -9.90
N MET A 150 -2.02 -6.32 -9.26
CA MET A 150 -1.03 -6.96 -8.40
C MET A 150 0.19 -7.45 -9.18
N ALA A 151 -0.01 -8.07 -10.34
CA ALA A 151 1.09 -8.52 -11.20
C ALA A 151 1.95 -7.35 -11.68
N GLU A 152 1.33 -6.22 -12.01
CA GLU A 152 2.03 -5.00 -12.41
C GLU A 152 2.85 -4.42 -11.26
N TYR A 153 2.25 -4.27 -10.07
CA TYR A 153 2.92 -3.76 -8.88
C TYR A 153 4.16 -4.61 -8.53
N MET A 154 4.01 -5.93 -8.50
CA MET A 154 5.11 -6.84 -8.18
C MET A 154 6.26 -6.80 -9.19
N ARG A 155 6.00 -6.44 -10.46
CA ARG A 155 7.06 -6.22 -11.47
C ARG A 155 7.79 -4.89 -11.25
N THR A 156 7.08 -3.87 -10.86
CA THR A 156 7.61 -2.51 -10.66
C THR A 156 8.50 -2.44 -9.43
N ASP A 157 8.06 -3.00 -8.32
CA ASP A 157 8.81 -2.98 -7.06
C ASP A 157 10.16 -3.72 -7.16
N ARG A 158 10.22 -4.82 -7.94
CA ARG A 158 11.50 -5.49 -8.25
C ARG A 158 12.50 -4.61 -9.01
N LYS A 159 12.03 -3.66 -9.83
CA LYS A 159 12.91 -2.73 -10.57
C LYS A 159 13.44 -1.62 -9.66
N SER A 160 12.62 -1.11 -8.75
CA SER A 160 13.03 -0.04 -7.83
C SER A 160 14.12 -0.49 -6.87
N THR A 161 14.13 -1.75 -6.46
CA THR A 161 15.17 -2.35 -5.61
C THR A 161 16.54 -2.40 -6.29
N ARG A 162 16.60 -2.50 -7.64
CA ARG A 162 17.86 -2.54 -8.39
C ARG A 162 18.48 -1.15 -8.65
N LEU A 163 17.70 -0.07 -8.50
CA LEU A 163 18.18 1.30 -8.72
C LEU A 163 18.72 1.94 -7.44
N ASN A 164 18.46 1.36 -6.28
CA ASN A 164 18.91 1.85 -4.96
C ASN A 164 20.01 0.96 -4.33
N SER A 165 20.58 0.05 -5.08
CA SER A 165 21.77 -0.75 -4.75
C SER A 165 22.92 -0.35 -5.68
#